data_5cc5bdb71b0e6aa73055f8413b1de37b
#
_entry.id   5cc5bdb71b0e6aa73055f8413b1de37b
#
_cell.length_a   1.000
_cell.length_b   1.000
_cell.length_c   1.000
_cell.angle_alpha   90.00
_cell.angle_beta   90.00
_cell.angle_gamma   90.00
#
_symmetry.space_group_name_H-M   'P 1'
#
loop_
_entity.id
_entity.type
_entity.pdbx_description
1 polymer ?
#
loop_
_entity_poly.entity_id
_entity_poly.type
_entity_poly.pdbx_seq_one_letter_code
_entity_poly.pdbx_strand_id
1 'polypeptide(L)'
;MEVGQEYEIKNFTHRKFSMKHIAVMTSGGDAPGMNACLRAVVRAAHNNKLKIYGVLNGYEGLIDNQINKLTPREVGNIIQKGGSILKTSRSKRFLQEKFRALAIKNLTKKDINSLIVIGGEGSIKGAAMIAKESNLNVLGLPATIDRDLPLVGPTIGFDTAVNTALQAIDRIRDTASTSNTC
;
A
#
# COMPACT_ATOMS: atom_id res chain seq x y z
N MET A 1 29.15 7.77 15.15
CA MET A 1 29.13 6.95 13.92
C MET A 1 28.90 5.52 14.36
N GLU A 2 27.67 5.07 14.41
CA GLU A 2 27.33 3.65 14.50
C GLU A 2 26.29 3.36 13.44
N VAL A 3 26.81 2.90 12.31
CA VAL A 3 26.02 2.33 11.20
C VAL A 3 26.11 0.83 11.39
N GLY A 4 25.02 0.16 11.60
CA GLY A 4 25.04 -1.30 11.61
C GLY A 4 23.91 -1.96 12.37
N GLN A 5 22.65 -1.68 12.04
CA GLN A 5 21.66 -2.73 12.27
C GLN A 5 21.69 -3.66 11.07
N GLU A 6 22.39 -4.80 11.22
CA GLU A 6 22.31 -5.93 10.31
C GLU A 6 20.86 -6.42 10.27
N TYR A 7 20.22 -6.24 9.12
CA TYR A 7 18.96 -6.91 8.84
C TYR A 7 19.26 -8.38 8.51
N GLU A 8 19.12 -9.27 9.48
CA GLU A 8 19.14 -10.71 9.23
C GLU A 8 18.05 -11.06 8.19
N ILE A 9 18.49 -11.33 6.97
CA ILE A 9 17.65 -11.99 5.97
C ILE A 9 17.49 -13.43 6.43
N LYS A 10 16.48 -13.69 7.27
CA LYS A 10 16.13 -15.06 7.64
C LYS A 10 15.74 -15.80 6.37
N ASN A 11 16.44 -16.88 6.09
CA ASN A 11 16.23 -17.81 4.99
C ASN A 11 14.73 -18.08 4.81
N PHE A 12 14.17 -17.60 3.70
CA PHE A 12 12.86 -17.98 3.21
C PHE A 12 12.93 -19.44 2.75
N THR A 13 12.94 -20.36 3.71
CA THR A 13 12.67 -21.76 3.41
C THR A 13 11.28 -21.84 2.80
N HIS A 14 11.17 -22.56 1.68
CA HIS A 14 9.94 -22.81 0.94
C HIS A 14 8.84 -23.40 1.84
N ARG A 15 8.17 -22.58 2.62
CA ARG A 15 6.87 -22.95 3.18
C ARG A 15 5.92 -23.07 2.00
N LYS A 16 5.39 -24.25 1.73
CA LYS A 16 4.25 -24.45 0.83
C LYS A 16 3.05 -23.69 1.40
N PHE A 17 2.97 -22.39 1.11
CA PHE A 17 1.84 -21.58 1.50
C PHE A 17 0.69 -21.86 0.55
N SER A 18 -0.35 -22.52 1.02
CA SER A 18 -1.63 -22.56 0.31
C SER A 18 -2.29 -21.18 0.45
N MET A 19 -1.85 -20.22 -0.36
CA MET A 19 -2.53 -18.93 -0.46
C MET A 19 -3.89 -19.17 -1.12
N LYS A 20 -4.97 -19.00 -0.36
CA LYS A 20 -6.35 -19.14 -0.88
C LYS A 20 -7.07 -17.79 -0.88
N HIS A 21 -6.86 -17.00 0.16
CA HIS A 21 -7.54 -15.73 0.37
C HIS A 21 -6.52 -14.64 0.69
N ILE A 22 -6.55 -13.56 -0.07
CA ILE A 22 -5.63 -12.45 0.04
C ILE A 22 -6.43 -11.19 0.36
N ALA A 23 -5.95 -10.37 1.29
CA ALA A 23 -6.41 -8.99 1.43
C ALA A 23 -5.40 -8.03 0.79
N VAL A 24 -5.88 -6.94 0.20
CA VAL A 24 -5.08 -5.84 -0.28
C VAL A 24 -5.62 -4.52 0.28
N MET A 25 -4.74 -3.64 0.69
CA MET A 25 -5.11 -2.30 1.14
C MET A 25 -4.11 -1.26 0.66
N THR A 26 -4.58 -0.02 0.58
CA THR A 26 -3.76 1.18 0.44
C THR A 26 -3.73 1.91 1.78
N SER A 27 -2.59 2.46 2.17
CA SER A 27 -2.42 3.12 3.47
C SER A 27 -1.40 4.25 3.38
N GLY A 28 -1.52 5.22 4.28
CA GLY A 28 -0.63 6.37 4.34
C GLY A 28 -1.05 7.51 3.44
N GLY A 29 -0.09 8.24 2.87
CA GLY A 29 -0.33 9.29 1.88
C GLY A 29 -0.72 8.70 0.52
N ASP A 30 -1.35 9.53 -0.31
CA ASP A 30 -1.64 9.16 -1.69
C ASP A 30 -0.37 9.26 -2.56
N ALA A 31 -0.27 8.37 -3.53
CA ALA A 31 0.80 8.41 -4.54
C ALA A 31 0.23 8.07 -5.92
N PRO A 32 0.68 8.74 -6.99
CA PRO A 32 0.31 8.38 -8.34
C PRO A 32 0.62 6.91 -8.63
N GLY A 33 -0.31 6.19 -9.25
CA GLY A 33 -0.11 4.78 -9.59
C GLY A 33 -0.62 3.76 -8.55
N MET A 34 -1.11 4.19 -7.38
CA MET A 34 -1.70 3.26 -6.40
C MET A 34 -2.85 2.44 -6.99
N ASN A 35 -3.73 3.05 -7.77
CA ASN A 35 -4.82 2.34 -8.44
C ASN A 35 -4.32 1.35 -9.51
N ALA A 36 -3.26 1.70 -10.23
CA ALA A 36 -2.64 0.79 -11.20
C ALA A 36 -2.04 -0.44 -10.51
N CYS A 37 -1.34 -0.23 -9.39
CA CYS A 37 -0.80 -1.30 -8.55
C CYS A 37 -1.93 -2.18 -7.99
N LEU A 38 -2.97 -1.58 -7.41
CA LEU A 38 -4.14 -2.30 -6.89
C LEU A 38 -4.78 -3.16 -7.99
N ARG A 39 -4.99 -2.59 -9.18
CA ARG A 39 -5.55 -3.33 -10.32
C ARG A 39 -4.65 -4.50 -10.72
N ALA A 40 -3.33 -4.32 -10.75
CA ALA A 40 -2.39 -5.39 -11.07
C ALA A 40 -2.49 -6.53 -10.07
N VAL A 41 -2.51 -6.23 -8.77
CA VAL A 41 -2.69 -7.20 -7.67
C VAL A 41 -4.00 -7.98 -7.83
N VAL A 42 -5.13 -7.29 -8.04
CA VAL A 42 -6.44 -7.94 -8.17
C VAL A 42 -6.50 -8.86 -9.40
N ARG A 43 -5.96 -8.41 -10.53
CA ARG A 43 -5.93 -9.23 -11.76
C ARG A 43 -4.99 -10.43 -11.63
N ALA A 44 -3.82 -10.24 -11.03
CA ALA A 44 -2.88 -11.33 -10.76
C ALA A 44 -3.50 -12.39 -9.83
N ALA A 45 -4.17 -11.96 -8.76
CA ALA A 45 -4.88 -12.88 -7.87
C ALA A 45 -5.99 -13.65 -8.61
N HIS A 46 -6.78 -12.97 -9.42
CA HIS A 46 -7.85 -13.60 -10.21
C HIS A 46 -7.29 -14.65 -11.19
N ASN A 47 -6.24 -14.30 -11.94
CA ASN A 47 -5.60 -15.22 -12.90
C ASN A 47 -5.04 -16.48 -12.21
N ASN A 48 -4.60 -16.35 -10.96
CA ASN A 48 -4.14 -17.45 -10.13
C ASN A 48 -5.26 -18.14 -9.32
N LYS A 49 -6.53 -17.85 -9.62
CA LYS A 49 -7.71 -18.43 -8.96
C LYS A 49 -7.75 -18.19 -7.43
N LEU A 50 -7.15 -17.10 -6.97
CA LEU A 50 -7.16 -16.68 -5.58
C LEU A 50 -8.36 -15.78 -5.30
N LYS A 51 -8.95 -15.90 -4.10
CA LYS A 51 -9.97 -14.96 -3.64
C LYS A 51 -9.27 -13.72 -3.08
N ILE A 52 -9.68 -12.54 -3.55
CA ILE A 52 -9.09 -11.27 -3.11
C ILE A 52 -10.14 -10.38 -2.46
N TYR A 53 -9.73 -9.71 -1.40
CA TYR A 53 -10.52 -8.77 -0.61
C TYR A 53 -9.81 -7.41 -0.56
N GLY A 54 -10.57 -6.33 -0.72
CA GLY A 54 -10.10 -4.97 -0.50
C GLY A 54 -10.44 -4.50 0.90
N VAL A 55 -9.49 -3.88 1.56
CA VAL A 55 -9.70 -3.21 2.84
C VAL A 55 -9.84 -1.72 2.59
N LEU A 56 -11.00 -1.15 2.91
CA LEU A 56 -11.23 0.29 2.80
C LEU A 56 -10.54 1.03 3.95
N ASN A 57 -10.11 2.27 3.69
CA ASN A 57 -9.53 3.15 4.70
C ASN A 57 -8.29 2.58 5.43
N GLY A 58 -7.48 1.75 4.76
CA GLY A 58 -6.22 1.25 5.30
C GLY A 58 -6.34 0.56 6.65
N TYR A 59 -5.45 0.88 7.58
CA TYR A 59 -5.43 0.25 8.91
C TYR A 59 -6.65 0.55 9.78
N GLU A 60 -7.28 1.73 9.63
CA GLU A 60 -8.54 2.02 10.34
C GLU A 60 -9.63 1.06 9.89
N GLY A 61 -9.79 0.90 8.58
CA GLY A 61 -10.77 -0.03 8.05
C GLY A 61 -10.48 -1.49 8.37
N LEU A 62 -9.20 -1.86 8.51
CA LEU A 62 -8.82 -3.20 8.94
C LEU A 62 -9.28 -3.47 10.38
N ILE A 63 -9.12 -2.48 11.28
CA ILE A 63 -9.62 -2.53 12.66
C ILE A 63 -11.15 -2.63 12.68
N ASP A 64 -11.83 -1.82 11.85
CA ASP A 64 -13.29 -1.72 11.82
C ASP A 64 -13.95 -2.76 10.89
N ASN A 65 -13.17 -3.77 10.44
CA ASN A 65 -13.63 -4.88 9.59
C ASN A 65 -14.28 -4.43 8.26
N GLN A 66 -13.80 -3.32 7.69
CA GLN A 66 -14.21 -2.83 6.37
C GLN A 66 -13.54 -3.61 5.24
N ILE A 67 -13.74 -4.91 5.23
CA ILE A 67 -13.11 -5.88 4.33
C ILE A 67 -14.16 -6.45 3.37
N ASN A 68 -14.07 -6.10 2.10
CA ASN A 68 -15.02 -6.48 1.07
C ASN A 68 -14.33 -7.29 -0.03
N LYS A 69 -15.06 -8.25 -0.63
CA LYS A 69 -14.54 -9.00 -1.76
C LYS A 69 -14.29 -8.05 -2.93
N LEU A 70 -13.18 -8.23 -3.63
CA LEU A 70 -12.86 -7.52 -4.86
C LEU A 70 -12.94 -8.45 -6.08
N THR A 71 -13.41 -7.87 -7.18
CA THR A 71 -13.49 -8.53 -8.48
C THR A 71 -12.71 -7.74 -9.54
N PRO A 72 -12.28 -8.36 -10.64
CA PRO A 72 -11.64 -7.64 -11.74
C PRO A 72 -12.48 -6.50 -12.33
N ARG A 73 -13.81 -6.57 -12.20
CA ARG A 73 -14.73 -5.53 -12.67
C ARG A 73 -14.62 -4.26 -11.84
N GLU A 74 -14.50 -4.38 -10.52
CA GLU A 74 -14.39 -3.22 -9.61
C GLU A 74 -13.10 -2.44 -9.79
N VAL A 75 -12.06 -3.09 -10.31
CA VAL A 75 -10.79 -2.42 -10.66
C VAL A 75 -10.69 -2.09 -12.16
N GLY A 76 -11.83 -2.12 -12.88
CA GLY A 76 -11.93 -1.63 -14.26
C GLY A 76 -11.78 -0.11 -14.31
N ASN A 77 -11.08 0.40 -15.34
CA ASN A 77 -10.96 1.85 -15.62
C ASN A 77 -10.49 2.72 -14.44
N ILE A 78 -9.58 2.19 -13.60
CA ILE A 78 -9.04 2.95 -12.45
C ILE A 78 -7.58 3.37 -12.62
N ILE A 79 -6.88 2.89 -13.65
CA ILE A 79 -5.44 3.12 -13.83
C ILE A 79 -5.12 4.61 -13.89
N GLN A 80 -5.91 5.37 -14.62
CA GLN A 80 -5.71 6.80 -14.84
C GLN A 80 -6.34 7.69 -13.75
N LYS A 81 -7.02 7.09 -12.77
CA LYS A 81 -7.64 7.85 -11.67
C LYS A 81 -6.60 8.12 -10.59
N GLY A 82 -6.51 9.38 -10.15
CA GLY A 82 -5.79 9.75 -8.94
C GLY A 82 -6.49 9.23 -7.68
N GLY A 83 -5.78 9.25 -6.57
CA GLY A 83 -6.23 8.66 -5.32
C GLY A 83 -6.27 7.13 -5.36
N SER A 84 -6.74 6.53 -4.28
CA SER A 84 -7.00 5.09 -4.23
C SER A 84 -8.50 4.83 -4.09
N ILE A 85 -9.04 3.90 -4.87
CA ILE A 85 -10.45 3.49 -4.73
C ILE A 85 -10.72 2.83 -3.37
N LEU A 86 -9.72 2.25 -2.73
CA LEU A 86 -9.81 1.70 -1.39
C LEU A 86 -9.65 2.78 -0.31
N LYS A 87 -9.36 4.02 -0.71
CA LYS A 87 -9.04 5.13 0.19
C LYS A 87 -7.84 4.84 1.07
N THR A 88 -7.36 5.84 1.77
CA THR A 88 -6.26 5.74 2.73
C THR A 88 -6.65 6.46 4.00
N SER A 89 -6.06 6.07 5.12
CA SER A 89 -6.15 6.81 6.37
C SER A 89 -4.89 6.62 7.21
N ARG A 90 -4.60 7.60 8.06
CA ARG A 90 -3.61 7.46 9.13
C ARG A 90 -4.32 6.93 10.36
N SER A 91 -3.78 5.89 10.99
CA SER A 91 -4.38 5.26 12.16
C SER A 91 -3.50 5.42 13.39
N LYS A 92 -3.93 6.26 14.33
CA LYS A 92 -3.30 6.32 15.66
C LYS A 92 -3.66 5.09 16.49
N ARG A 93 -4.85 4.50 16.27
CA ARG A 93 -5.29 3.29 17.00
C ARG A 93 -4.37 2.11 16.68
N PHE A 94 -3.90 2.00 15.46
CA PHE A 94 -3.05 0.87 15.01
C PHE A 94 -1.70 0.80 15.73
N LEU A 95 -1.23 1.88 16.35
CA LEU A 95 -0.02 1.89 17.16
C LEU A 95 -0.18 1.06 18.45
N GLN A 96 -1.40 0.81 18.90
CA GLN A 96 -1.70 0.03 20.09
C GLN A 96 -1.92 -1.45 19.72
N GLU A 97 -1.26 -2.35 20.46
CA GLU A 97 -1.30 -3.80 20.21
C GLU A 97 -2.72 -4.37 20.18
N LYS A 98 -3.60 -3.92 21.10
CA LYS A 98 -4.99 -4.37 21.15
C LYS A 98 -5.76 -4.19 19.83
N PHE A 99 -5.49 -3.08 19.11
CA PHE A 99 -6.15 -2.82 17.83
C PHE A 99 -5.49 -3.59 16.68
N ARG A 100 -4.19 -3.85 16.76
CA ARG A 100 -3.53 -4.74 15.80
C ARG A 100 -4.02 -6.18 15.96
N ALA A 101 -4.18 -6.65 17.19
CA ALA A 101 -4.77 -7.95 17.47
C ALA A 101 -6.21 -8.07 16.91
N LEU A 102 -7.02 -6.99 17.03
CA LEU A 102 -8.36 -6.93 16.44
C LEU A 102 -8.30 -6.98 14.90
N ALA A 103 -7.39 -6.23 14.28
CA ALA A 103 -7.18 -6.22 12.85
C ALA A 103 -6.80 -7.62 12.33
N ILE A 104 -5.86 -8.30 12.97
CA ILE A 104 -5.45 -9.68 12.67
C ILE A 104 -6.65 -10.64 12.81
N LYS A 105 -7.42 -10.51 13.90
CA LYS A 105 -8.64 -11.31 14.13
C LYS A 105 -9.67 -11.12 13.02
N ASN A 106 -9.84 -9.90 12.50
CA ASN A 106 -10.76 -9.63 11.40
C ASN A 106 -10.35 -10.31 10.09
N LEU A 107 -9.03 -10.38 9.81
CA LEU A 107 -8.52 -11.13 8.65
C LEU A 107 -8.75 -12.63 8.82
N THR A 108 -8.38 -13.19 9.98
CA THR A 108 -8.50 -14.63 10.24
C THR A 108 -9.95 -15.11 10.25
N LYS A 109 -10.91 -14.32 10.73
CA LYS A 109 -12.35 -14.63 10.66
C LYS A 109 -12.87 -14.80 9.23
N LYS A 110 -12.20 -14.22 8.24
CA LYS A 110 -12.52 -14.34 6.81
C LYS A 110 -11.63 -15.35 6.07
N ASP A 111 -10.89 -16.18 6.82
CA ASP A 111 -9.89 -17.13 6.28
C ASP A 111 -8.82 -16.46 5.41
N ILE A 112 -8.59 -15.17 5.61
CA ILE A 112 -7.54 -14.42 4.91
C ILE A 112 -6.21 -14.75 5.57
N ASN A 113 -5.29 -15.31 4.79
CA ASN A 113 -3.97 -15.73 5.27
C ASN A 113 -2.82 -14.91 4.66
N SER A 114 -3.14 -13.97 3.81
CA SER A 114 -2.14 -13.11 3.17
C SER A 114 -2.64 -11.67 3.09
N LEU A 115 -1.76 -10.71 3.39
CA LEU A 115 -2.06 -9.27 3.34
C LEU A 115 -1.05 -8.56 2.45
N ILE A 116 -1.54 -7.79 1.49
CA ILE A 116 -0.73 -6.90 0.65
C ILE A 116 -1.02 -5.46 1.07
N VAL A 117 0.04 -4.73 1.42
CA VAL A 117 -0.03 -3.32 1.85
C VAL A 117 0.67 -2.46 0.82
N ILE A 118 -0.06 -1.54 0.20
CA ILE A 118 0.46 -0.56 -0.77
C ILE A 118 0.58 0.78 -0.05
N GLY A 119 1.79 1.33 0.08
CA GLY A 119 1.99 2.60 0.76
C GLY A 119 3.44 2.95 1.06
N GLY A 120 3.65 4.03 1.81
CA GLY A 120 4.96 4.54 2.20
C GLY A 120 5.52 3.90 3.47
N GLU A 121 6.56 4.53 4.04
CA GLU A 121 7.35 4.00 5.16
C GLU A 121 6.50 3.57 6.36
N GLY A 122 5.60 4.43 6.83
CA GLY A 122 4.74 4.11 7.98
C GLY A 122 3.82 2.92 7.73
N SER A 123 3.34 2.77 6.48
CA SER A 123 2.49 1.64 6.10
C SER A 123 3.28 0.34 6.05
N ILE A 124 4.51 0.36 5.56
CA ILE A 124 5.39 -0.81 5.52
C ILE A 124 5.82 -1.21 6.93
N LYS A 125 6.11 -0.25 7.83
CA LYS A 125 6.35 -0.53 9.26
C LYS A 125 5.15 -1.20 9.92
N GLY A 126 3.94 -0.72 9.66
CA GLY A 126 2.71 -1.35 10.14
C GLY A 126 2.52 -2.78 9.62
N ALA A 127 2.84 -3.02 8.35
CA ALA A 127 2.84 -4.35 7.73
C ALA A 127 3.82 -5.30 8.44
N ALA A 128 5.03 -4.83 8.75
CA ALA A 128 6.03 -5.61 9.48
C ALA A 128 5.56 -5.95 10.92
N MET A 129 4.81 -5.07 11.59
CA MET A 129 4.21 -5.37 12.90
C MET A 129 3.21 -6.52 12.79
N ILE A 130 2.29 -6.49 11.82
CA ILE A 130 1.35 -7.59 11.57
C ILE A 130 2.10 -8.91 11.31
N ALA A 131 3.14 -8.86 10.48
CA ALA A 131 3.94 -10.05 10.15
C ALA A 131 4.62 -10.66 11.39
N LYS A 132 5.06 -9.82 12.36
CA LYS A 132 5.66 -10.28 13.61
C LYS A 132 4.63 -10.83 14.60
N GLU A 133 3.44 -10.24 14.64
CA GLU A 133 2.38 -10.55 15.61
C GLU A 133 1.41 -11.64 15.12
N SER A 134 1.60 -12.16 13.91
CA SER A 134 0.70 -13.15 13.32
C SER A 134 1.41 -14.17 12.43
N ASN A 135 0.68 -15.20 12.04
CA ASN A 135 1.12 -16.19 11.02
C ASN A 135 0.68 -15.79 9.60
N LEU A 136 0.31 -14.52 9.37
CA LEU A 136 -0.08 -14.04 8.06
C LEU A 136 1.15 -13.85 7.15
N ASN A 137 0.97 -14.11 5.86
CA ASN A 137 1.93 -13.71 4.85
C ASN A 137 1.71 -12.23 4.55
N VAL A 138 2.67 -11.39 4.83
CA VAL A 138 2.54 -9.95 4.61
C VAL A 138 3.54 -9.49 3.57
N LEU A 139 3.05 -8.76 2.56
CA LEU A 139 3.86 -8.17 1.50
C LEU A 139 3.62 -6.65 1.47
N GLY A 140 4.69 -5.88 1.54
CA GLY A 140 4.66 -4.44 1.33
C GLY A 140 5.02 -4.08 -0.11
N LEU A 141 4.23 -3.21 -0.73
CA LEU A 141 4.50 -2.63 -2.05
C LEU A 141 4.75 -1.12 -1.86
N PRO A 142 5.99 -0.64 -2.07
CA PRO A 142 6.35 0.75 -1.85
C PRO A 142 5.62 1.69 -2.83
N ALA A 143 4.79 2.58 -2.29
CA ALA A 143 4.08 3.62 -3.02
C ALA A 143 4.10 4.91 -2.22
N THR A 144 4.99 5.82 -2.59
CA THR A 144 5.23 7.11 -1.92
C THR A 144 5.93 8.07 -2.87
N ILE A 145 5.72 9.36 -2.65
CA ILE A 145 6.42 10.44 -3.36
C ILE A 145 7.60 11.01 -2.54
N ASP A 146 7.78 10.57 -1.29
CA ASP A 146 8.76 11.15 -0.36
C ASP A 146 10.17 10.53 -0.53
N ARG A 147 10.29 9.37 -1.19
CA ARG A 147 11.55 8.64 -1.40
C ARG A 147 12.33 8.37 -0.09
N ASP A 148 11.60 8.11 0.97
CA ASP A 148 12.07 7.99 2.36
C ASP A 148 12.24 6.53 2.84
N LEU A 149 12.07 5.55 1.95
CA LEU A 149 12.23 4.14 2.27
C LEU A 149 13.70 3.72 2.12
N PRO A 150 14.39 3.36 3.20
CA PRO A 150 15.76 2.87 3.15
C PRO A 150 15.87 1.60 2.30
N LEU A 151 16.95 1.47 1.54
CA LEU A 151 17.26 0.29 0.71
C LEU A 151 16.23 -0.04 -0.39
N VAL A 152 15.24 0.83 -0.59
CA VAL A 152 14.28 0.71 -1.67
C VAL A 152 14.67 1.67 -2.79
N GLY A 153 14.70 1.15 -4.01
CA GLY A 153 14.95 1.95 -5.21
C GLY A 153 13.73 2.82 -5.57
N PRO A 154 13.36 2.93 -6.84
CA PRO A 154 12.20 3.69 -7.27
C PRO A 154 10.93 3.19 -6.61
N THR A 155 10.12 4.12 -6.06
CA THR A 155 8.81 3.83 -5.48
C THR A 155 7.70 4.17 -6.47
N ILE A 156 6.56 3.50 -6.35
CA ILE A 156 5.38 3.81 -7.15
C ILE A 156 4.95 5.25 -6.83
N GLY A 157 4.93 6.10 -7.86
CA GLY A 157 4.43 7.47 -7.79
C GLY A 157 5.48 8.56 -7.74
N PHE A 158 6.72 8.31 -7.34
CA PHE A 158 7.75 9.34 -7.20
C PHE A 158 8.02 10.07 -8.52
N ASP A 159 8.40 9.35 -9.57
CA ASP A 159 8.76 9.97 -10.86
C ASP A 159 7.56 10.71 -11.49
N THR A 160 6.36 10.15 -11.36
CA THR A 160 5.14 10.82 -11.84
C THR A 160 4.88 12.12 -11.08
N ALA A 161 5.05 12.14 -9.77
CA ALA A 161 4.88 13.34 -8.95
C ALA A 161 5.91 14.42 -9.32
N VAL A 162 7.18 14.05 -9.50
CA VAL A 162 8.25 14.98 -9.92
C VAL A 162 7.92 15.59 -11.29
N ASN A 163 7.57 14.78 -12.27
CA ASN A 163 7.24 15.27 -13.61
C ASN A 163 6.00 16.18 -13.60
N THR A 164 5.00 15.86 -12.81
CA THR A 164 3.80 16.70 -12.67
C THR A 164 4.13 18.04 -12.05
N ALA A 165 4.98 18.05 -11.00
CA ALA A 165 5.43 19.29 -10.35
C ALA A 165 6.25 20.18 -11.31
N LEU A 166 7.19 19.60 -12.06
CA LEU A 166 7.97 20.31 -13.07
C LEU A 166 7.09 20.95 -14.13
N GLN A 167 6.13 20.21 -14.69
CA GLN A 167 5.19 20.75 -15.67
C GLN A 167 4.35 21.91 -15.11
N ALA A 168 3.92 21.82 -13.85
CA ALA A 168 3.18 22.90 -13.21
C ALA A 168 4.03 24.16 -13.01
N ILE A 169 5.27 23.99 -12.57
CA ILE A 169 6.25 25.09 -12.39
C ILE A 169 6.55 25.78 -13.72
N ASP A 170 6.81 25.02 -14.78
CA ASP A 170 7.09 25.58 -16.11
C ASP A 170 5.92 26.41 -16.64
N ARG A 171 4.69 25.94 -16.50
CA ARG A 171 3.49 26.67 -16.91
C ARG A 171 3.31 27.97 -16.13
N ILE A 172 3.56 27.98 -14.82
CA ILE A 172 3.49 29.18 -13.97
C ILE A 172 4.58 30.17 -14.38
N ARG A 173 5.81 29.69 -14.57
CA ARG A 173 6.96 30.53 -14.98
C ARG A 173 6.71 31.21 -16.33
N ASP A 174 6.19 30.49 -17.31
CA ASP A 174 5.90 31.04 -18.64
C ASP A 174 4.88 32.17 -18.55
N THR A 175 3.82 31.99 -17.76
CA THR A 175 2.81 33.02 -17.53
C THR A 175 3.39 34.24 -16.77
N ALA A 176 4.16 34.00 -15.71
CA ALA A 176 4.78 35.06 -14.93
C ALA A 176 5.75 35.93 -15.77
N SER A 177 6.56 35.28 -16.61
CA SER A 177 7.51 35.98 -17.48
C SER A 177 6.83 36.83 -18.56
N THR A 178 5.63 36.44 -19.01
CA THR A 178 4.88 37.17 -20.04
C THR A 178 4.17 38.39 -19.49
N SER A 179 3.70 38.34 -18.25
CA SER A 179 2.83 39.35 -17.68
C SER A 179 3.54 40.43 -16.83
N ASN A 180 4.86 40.39 -16.67
CA ASN A 180 5.62 41.31 -15.79
C ASN A 180 4.99 41.46 -14.37
N THR A 181 4.27 40.44 -13.91
CA THR A 181 3.59 40.39 -12.62
C THR A 181 4.37 39.46 -11.69
N CYS A 182 5.49 39.92 -11.20
CA CYS A 182 6.19 39.40 -10.03
C CYS A 182 6.40 40.49 -9.02
#